data_b093c56241e66a3e2d0075a1bdb92c71
#
_entry.id   b093c56241e66a3e2d0075a1bdb92c71
#
_cell.length_a   1.000
_cell.length_b   1.000
_cell.length_c   1.000
_cell.angle_alpha   90.00
_cell.angle_beta   90.00
_cell.angle_gamma   90.00
#
_symmetry.space_group_name_H-M   'P 1'
#
loop_
_entity.id
_entity.type
_entity.pdbx_description
1 polymer ?
#
loop_
_entity_poly.entity_id
_entity_poly.type
_entity_poly.pdbx_seq_one_letter_code
_entity_poly.pdbx_strand_id
1 'polypeptide(L)'
;QDAIIYPPLPMLPGTEFFENYANALFRGSPEGYGAKVPVIKMMMNSAIMAIGITVGKIIISLLSAFAFVYFRFPFRNLCFWLIFITLMLPVEVRIVPTYEVVANLNLLNSYTGLIFPLIASATATFLFRQFFMTIPDEMVEAARMDGCSPMRFFFDILVPISKTNIAALFVILFIFGWNQYLWPLLMTTDPDMRTIVMAIDSMIPTGDDYAHWPTVMA
;
A
#
# COMPACT_ATOMS: atom_id res chain seq x y z
N GLN A 1 20.78 -12.51 -28.47
CA GLN A 1 20.17 -13.02 -27.23
C GLN A 1 20.37 -14.51 -27.08
N ASP A 2 20.36 -15.27 -28.16
CA ASP A 2 20.57 -16.73 -28.16
C ASP A 2 21.99 -17.15 -27.79
N ALA A 3 22.96 -16.23 -27.89
CA ALA A 3 24.37 -16.49 -27.58
C ALA A 3 24.66 -16.79 -26.09
N ILE A 4 23.73 -16.47 -25.19
CA ILE A 4 23.88 -16.73 -23.75
C ILE A 4 23.37 -18.12 -23.36
N ILE A 5 22.48 -18.70 -24.18
CA ILE A 5 21.84 -19.99 -23.91
C ILE A 5 22.64 -21.17 -24.44
N TYR A 6 23.43 -20.98 -25.52
CA TYR A 6 24.20 -22.01 -26.15
C TYR A 6 25.73 -21.81 -26.00
N PRO A 7 26.49 -22.84 -25.64
CA PRO A 7 27.96 -22.76 -25.62
C PRO A 7 28.56 -22.48 -27.01
N PRO A 8 29.64 -21.71 -27.11
CA PRO A 8 30.44 -21.13 -26.02
C PRO A 8 29.86 -19.86 -25.44
N LEU A 9 29.76 -19.80 -24.11
CA LEU A 9 29.25 -18.62 -23.39
C LEU A 9 30.22 -17.44 -23.62
N PRO A 10 29.73 -16.26 -23.99
CA PRO A 10 30.57 -15.08 -24.08
C PRO A 10 31.07 -14.67 -22.70
N MET A 11 32.40 -14.53 -22.55
CA MET A 11 33.02 -14.11 -21.28
C MET A 11 32.93 -12.61 -21.02
N LEU A 12 32.51 -11.83 -22.00
CA LEU A 12 32.35 -10.37 -21.88
C LEU A 12 30.87 -9.99 -21.87
N PRO A 13 30.46 -9.00 -21.04
CA PRO A 13 29.10 -8.49 -21.08
C PRO A 13 28.80 -7.90 -22.46
N GLY A 14 27.58 -8.16 -22.95
CA GLY A 14 27.13 -7.62 -24.23
C GLY A 14 26.93 -6.08 -24.17
N THR A 15 26.81 -5.46 -25.34
CA THR A 15 26.62 -3.99 -25.49
C THR A 15 25.17 -3.55 -25.32
N GLU A 16 24.25 -4.48 -25.11
CA GLU A 16 22.79 -4.23 -25.15
C GLU A 16 22.19 -3.80 -23.80
N PHE A 17 23.04 -3.49 -22.81
CA PHE A 17 22.60 -3.10 -21.47
C PHE A 17 21.57 -1.96 -21.50
N PHE A 18 21.90 -0.85 -22.15
CA PHE A 18 21.02 0.31 -22.21
C PHE A 18 19.72 0.04 -22.99
N GLU A 19 19.80 -0.75 -24.03
CA GLU A 19 18.64 -1.13 -24.84
C GLU A 19 17.69 -2.05 -24.08
N ASN A 20 18.22 -3.04 -23.35
CA ASN A 20 17.42 -3.92 -22.51
C ASN A 20 16.70 -3.16 -21.40
N TYR A 21 17.40 -2.24 -20.72
CA TYR A 21 16.77 -1.38 -19.70
C TYR A 21 15.75 -0.42 -20.29
N ALA A 22 16.03 0.20 -21.44
CA ALA A 22 15.08 1.08 -22.10
C ALA A 22 13.82 0.32 -22.56
N ASN A 23 13.97 -0.88 -23.06
CA ASN A 23 12.86 -1.74 -23.46
C ASN A 23 12.03 -2.17 -22.24
N ALA A 24 12.67 -2.65 -21.16
CA ALA A 24 11.98 -3.04 -19.94
C ALA A 24 11.23 -1.85 -19.30
N LEU A 25 11.87 -0.71 -19.17
CA LEU A 25 11.30 0.45 -18.47
C LEU A 25 10.19 1.13 -19.27
N PHE A 26 10.38 1.33 -20.59
CA PHE A 26 9.52 2.25 -21.35
C PHE A 26 8.67 1.57 -22.43
N ARG A 27 9.05 0.39 -22.93
CA ARG A 27 8.35 -0.26 -24.05
C ARG A 27 7.57 -1.51 -23.66
N GLY A 28 7.95 -2.16 -22.56
CA GLY A 28 7.46 -3.50 -22.23
C GLY A 28 8.09 -4.57 -23.14
N SER A 29 7.80 -5.84 -22.89
CA SER A 29 8.35 -6.93 -23.69
C SER A 29 7.61 -7.03 -25.04
N PRO A 30 8.33 -7.01 -26.20
CA PRO A 30 7.69 -6.97 -27.52
C PRO A 30 6.97 -8.24 -27.91
N GLU A 31 7.33 -9.39 -27.39
CA GLU A 31 6.90 -10.69 -27.89
C GLU A 31 6.45 -11.65 -26.78
N GLY A 32 5.31 -11.41 -26.15
CA GLY A 32 4.63 -12.46 -25.36
C GLY A 32 5.36 -12.99 -24.11
N TYR A 33 6.63 -12.68 -23.94
CA TYR A 33 7.48 -13.10 -22.84
C TYR A 33 7.64 -11.97 -21.85
N GLY A 34 6.93 -12.05 -20.71
CA GLY A 34 7.01 -11.05 -19.65
C GLY A 34 5.86 -10.05 -19.69
N ALA A 35 5.99 -8.96 -18.91
CA ALA A 35 4.95 -7.95 -18.81
C ALA A 35 4.81 -7.16 -20.11
N LYS A 36 3.63 -7.22 -20.73
CA LYS A 36 3.29 -6.41 -21.92
C LYS A 36 3.28 -4.90 -21.64
N VAL A 37 3.25 -4.53 -20.37
CA VAL A 37 3.15 -3.13 -19.89
C VAL A 37 4.53 -2.66 -19.45
N PRO A 38 4.92 -1.41 -19.74
CA PRO A 38 6.18 -0.85 -19.29
C PRO A 38 6.34 -0.91 -17.76
N VAL A 39 7.52 -1.27 -17.28
CA VAL A 39 7.83 -1.37 -15.85
C VAL A 39 7.54 -0.06 -15.12
N ILE A 40 7.84 1.08 -15.73
CA ILE A 40 7.57 2.40 -15.16
C ILE A 40 6.10 2.61 -14.83
N LYS A 41 5.19 2.13 -15.69
CA LYS A 41 3.74 2.23 -15.46
C LYS A 41 3.31 1.36 -14.27
N MET A 42 3.85 0.14 -14.17
CA MET A 42 3.58 -0.77 -13.06
C MET A 42 4.12 -0.23 -11.73
N MET A 43 5.30 0.40 -11.75
CA MET A 43 5.84 1.10 -10.58
C MET A 43 4.97 2.28 -10.17
N MET A 44 4.46 3.05 -11.13
CA MET A 44 3.51 4.14 -10.85
C MET A 44 2.21 3.63 -10.23
N ASN A 45 1.65 2.53 -10.76
CA ASN A 45 0.45 1.91 -10.18
C ASN A 45 0.69 1.47 -8.73
N SER A 46 1.84 0.81 -8.48
CA SER A 46 2.23 0.41 -7.12
C SER A 46 2.42 1.61 -6.20
N ALA A 47 3.06 2.69 -6.68
CA ALA A 47 3.26 3.91 -5.91
C ALA A 47 1.94 4.59 -5.56
N ILE A 48 1.04 4.76 -6.53
CA ILE A 48 -0.29 5.36 -6.33
C ILE A 48 -1.09 4.54 -5.31
N MET A 49 -1.11 3.21 -5.45
CA MET A 49 -1.79 2.32 -4.54
C MET A 49 -1.19 2.38 -3.13
N ALA A 50 0.14 2.25 -3.01
CA ALA A 50 0.82 2.25 -1.71
C ALA A 50 0.66 3.58 -0.98
N ILE A 51 0.84 4.72 -1.66
CA ILE A 51 0.63 6.05 -1.09
C ILE A 51 -0.83 6.26 -0.69
N GLY A 52 -1.77 5.90 -1.56
CA GLY A 52 -3.20 6.05 -1.29
C GLY A 52 -3.65 5.26 -0.07
N ILE A 53 -3.24 3.99 0.03
CA ILE A 53 -3.50 3.14 1.21
C ILE A 53 -2.88 3.75 2.46
N THR A 54 -1.61 4.15 2.39
CA THR A 54 -0.86 4.67 3.54
C THR A 54 -1.46 5.96 4.08
N VAL A 55 -1.71 6.92 3.20
CA VAL A 55 -2.31 8.22 3.57
C VAL A 55 -3.71 8.02 4.13
N GLY A 56 -4.53 7.20 3.47
CA GLY A 56 -5.88 6.86 3.93
C GLY A 56 -5.87 6.22 5.32
N LYS A 57 -5.00 5.24 5.55
CA LYS A 57 -4.82 4.59 6.87
C LYS A 57 -4.42 5.59 7.94
N ILE A 58 -3.44 6.45 7.66
CA ILE A 58 -2.97 7.46 8.64
C ILE A 58 -4.08 8.43 9.00
N ILE A 59 -4.78 9.00 8.01
CA ILE A 59 -5.85 9.98 8.26
C ILE A 59 -6.97 9.37 9.10
N ILE A 60 -7.49 8.21 8.70
CA ILE A 60 -8.59 7.55 9.43
C ILE A 60 -8.14 7.16 10.84
N SER A 61 -6.92 6.64 10.98
CA SER A 61 -6.41 6.20 12.27
C SER A 61 -6.13 7.34 13.24
N LEU A 62 -5.61 8.48 12.74
CA LEU A 62 -5.43 9.70 13.56
C LEU A 62 -6.75 10.24 14.06
N LEU A 63 -7.76 10.37 13.17
CA LEU A 63 -9.09 10.84 13.55
C LEU A 63 -9.78 9.89 14.52
N SER A 64 -9.68 8.59 14.30
CA SER A 64 -10.24 7.56 15.18
C SER A 64 -9.57 7.59 16.55
N ALA A 65 -8.23 7.64 16.60
CA ALA A 65 -7.48 7.72 17.85
C ALA A 65 -7.83 9.01 18.62
N PHE A 66 -7.95 10.15 17.93
CA PHE A 66 -8.38 11.41 18.51
C PHE A 66 -9.75 11.30 19.14
N ALA A 67 -10.72 10.68 18.44
CA ALA A 67 -12.05 10.45 18.97
C ALA A 67 -12.02 9.55 20.23
N PHE A 68 -11.24 8.48 20.20
CA PHE A 68 -11.15 7.53 21.32
C PHE A 68 -10.42 8.08 22.55
N VAL A 69 -9.55 9.05 22.43
CA VAL A 69 -8.80 9.59 23.58
C VAL A 69 -9.51 10.82 24.15
N TYR A 70 -9.89 11.78 23.31
CA TYR A 70 -10.29 13.11 23.75
C TYR A 70 -11.81 13.32 23.84
N PHE A 71 -12.62 12.46 23.20
CA PHE A 71 -14.07 12.58 23.29
C PHE A 71 -14.67 11.53 24.23
N ARG A 72 -15.69 11.93 24.97
CA ARG A 72 -16.48 11.05 25.81
C ARG A 72 -17.82 10.77 25.12
N PHE A 73 -17.97 9.57 24.59
CA PHE A 73 -19.21 9.09 23.97
C PHE A 73 -19.61 7.72 24.53
N PRO A 74 -20.90 7.36 24.47
CA PRO A 74 -21.36 6.08 24.96
C PRO A 74 -20.70 4.94 24.18
N PHE A 75 -20.43 3.83 24.85
CA PHE A 75 -19.80 2.64 24.27
C PHE A 75 -18.39 2.83 23.66
N ARG A 76 -17.69 3.93 23.99
CA ARG A 76 -16.32 4.22 23.49
C ARG A 76 -15.39 3.01 23.57
N ASN A 77 -15.35 2.36 24.72
CA ASN A 77 -14.47 1.20 24.94
C ASN A 77 -14.93 -0.01 24.12
N LEU A 78 -16.23 -0.23 23.99
CA LEU A 78 -16.78 -1.30 23.16
C LEU A 78 -16.39 -1.09 21.67
N CYS A 79 -16.59 0.12 21.14
CA CYS A 79 -16.19 0.46 19.78
C CYS A 79 -14.69 0.25 19.55
N PHE A 80 -13.85 0.64 20.52
CA PHE A 80 -12.40 0.40 20.42
C PHE A 80 -12.08 -1.10 20.40
N TRP A 81 -12.70 -1.90 21.28
CA TRP A 81 -12.50 -3.34 21.30
C TRP A 81 -13.01 -4.02 20.04
N LEU A 82 -14.13 -3.58 19.47
CA LEU A 82 -14.62 -4.09 18.18
C LEU A 82 -13.58 -3.85 17.05
N ILE A 83 -13.00 -2.65 16.98
CA ILE A 83 -11.92 -2.38 16.01
C ILE A 83 -10.70 -3.26 16.30
N PHE A 84 -10.34 -3.43 17.58
CA PHE A 84 -9.19 -4.24 17.97
C PHE A 84 -9.36 -5.73 17.62
N ILE A 85 -10.56 -6.29 17.78
CA ILE A 85 -10.87 -7.66 17.39
C ILE A 85 -10.66 -7.88 15.89
N THR A 86 -10.88 -6.85 15.05
CA THR A 86 -10.63 -6.98 13.60
C THR A 86 -9.16 -7.22 13.24
N LEU A 87 -8.20 -6.93 14.15
CA LEU A 87 -6.80 -7.33 13.98
C LEU A 87 -6.58 -8.82 13.99
N MET A 88 -7.44 -9.56 14.70
CA MET A 88 -7.33 -11.01 14.86
C MET A 88 -7.86 -11.76 13.62
N LEU A 89 -8.61 -11.08 12.75
CA LEU A 89 -9.12 -11.69 11.53
C LEU A 89 -8.05 -11.63 10.42
N PRO A 90 -7.58 -12.79 9.93
CA PRO A 90 -6.68 -12.85 8.79
C PRO A 90 -7.29 -12.15 7.58
N VAL A 91 -6.44 -11.48 6.78
CA VAL A 91 -6.89 -10.76 5.58
C VAL A 91 -7.56 -11.71 4.59
N GLU A 92 -7.09 -12.94 4.53
CA GLU A 92 -7.56 -14.01 3.65
C GLU A 92 -9.04 -14.36 3.89
N VAL A 93 -9.50 -14.31 5.14
CA VAL A 93 -10.89 -14.62 5.49
C VAL A 93 -11.87 -13.58 4.94
N ARG A 94 -11.46 -12.33 4.89
CA ARG A 94 -12.31 -11.20 4.46
C ARG A 94 -12.13 -10.82 2.99
N ILE A 95 -11.18 -11.43 2.28
CA ILE A 95 -10.84 -11.02 0.92
C ILE A 95 -12.00 -11.26 -0.05
N VAL A 96 -12.66 -12.42 0.03
CA VAL A 96 -13.79 -12.79 -0.83
C VAL A 96 -15.01 -11.88 -0.62
N PRO A 97 -15.51 -11.67 0.62
CA PRO A 97 -16.61 -10.74 0.85
C PRO A 97 -16.28 -9.31 0.42
N THR A 98 -15.03 -8.87 0.60
CA THR A 98 -14.61 -7.53 0.17
C THR A 98 -14.59 -7.42 -1.35
N TYR A 99 -14.14 -8.46 -2.05
CA TYR A 99 -14.19 -8.54 -3.51
C TYR A 99 -15.62 -8.41 -4.04
N GLU A 100 -16.56 -9.15 -3.47
CA GLU A 100 -17.97 -9.09 -3.88
C GLU A 100 -18.55 -7.68 -3.74
N VAL A 101 -18.24 -6.99 -2.64
CA VAL A 101 -18.69 -5.59 -2.43
C VAL A 101 -18.08 -4.66 -3.48
N VAL A 102 -16.78 -4.77 -3.75
CA VAL A 102 -16.08 -3.95 -4.75
C VAL A 102 -16.61 -4.22 -6.15
N ALA A 103 -16.87 -5.49 -6.49
CA ALA A 103 -17.45 -5.89 -7.77
C ALA A 103 -18.87 -5.34 -7.95
N ASN A 104 -19.72 -5.45 -6.93
CA ASN A 104 -21.10 -4.95 -6.96
C ASN A 104 -21.15 -3.40 -7.07
N LEU A 105 -20.13 -2.70 -6.57
CA LEU A 105 -19.98 -1.26 -6.72
C LEU A 105 -19.36 -0.85 -8.07
N ASN A 106 -19.03 -1.79 -8.96
CA ASN A 106 -18.33 -1.55 -10.23
C ASN A 106 -16.98 -0.83 -10.06
N LEU A 107 -16.24 -1.14 -8.99
CA LEU A 107 -14.94 -0.54 -8.68
C LEU A 107 -13.74 -1.44 -9.06
N LEU A 108 -13.98 -2.57 -9.74
CA LEU A 108 -12.92 -3.39 -10.32
C LEU A 108 -12.14 -2.58 -11.37
N ASN A 109 -10.87 -2.91 -11.57
CA ASN A 109 -9.98 -2.19 -12.49
C ASN A 109 -9.93 -0.67 -12.23
N SER A 110 -9.92 -0.27 -10.95
CA SER A 110 -9.83 1.13 -10.56
C SER A 110 -8.92 1.33 -9.34
N TYR A 111 -8.25 2.48 -9.25
CA TYR A 111 -7.49 2.86 -8.06
C TYR A 111 -8.37 2.95 -6.81
N THR A 112 -9.62 3.34 -6.97
CA THR A 112 -10.59 3.40 -5.87
C THR A 112 -10.81 2.01 -5.28
N GLY A 113 -11.06 1.00 -6.11
CA GLY A 113 -11.20 -0.39 -5.67
C GLY A 113 -9.95 -0.98 -5.05
N LEU A 114 -8.76 -0.55 -5.52
CA LEU A 114 -7.47 -0.97 -4.93
C LEU A 114 -7.20 -0.33 -3.57
N ILE A 115 -7.62 0.92 -3.34
CA ILE A 115 -7.22 1.73 -2.18
C ILE A 115 -8.27 1.68 -1.07
N PHE A 116 -9.55 1.98 -1.39
CA PHE A 116 -10.60 2.20 -0.38
C PHE A 116 -10.80 1.03 0.60
N PRO A 117 -10.84 -0.22 0.18
CA PRO A 117 -11.05 -1.34 1.11
C PRO A 117 -9.89 -1.53 2.10
N LEU A 118 -8.72 -1.01 1.78
CA LEU A 118 -7.51 -1.18 2.57
C LEU A 118 -7.14 0.03 3.45
N ILE A 119 -7.89 1.16 3.40
CA ILE A 119 -7.56 2.35 4.19
C ILE A 119 -7.90 2.23 5.69
N ALA A 120 -8.70 1.27 6.10
CA ALA A 120 -8.96 0.99 7.50
C ALA A 120 -7.81 0.18 8.12
N SER A 121 -7.31 0.62 9.28
CA SER A 121 -6.22 -0.06 9.99
C SER A 121 -6.42 0.02 11.50
N ALA A 122 -6.76 -1.10 12.10
CA ALA A 122 -6.85 -1.20 13.55
C ALA A 122 -5.48 -1.06 14.21
N THR A 123 -4.40 -1.57 13.60
CA THR A 123 -3.02 -1.43 14.11
C THR A 123 -2.60 0.03 14.20
N ALA A 124 -2.80 0.80 13.12
CA ALA A 124 -2.44 2.22 13.11
C ALA A 124 -3.29 3.03 14.11
N THR A 125 -4.60 2.74 14.21
CA THR A 125 -5.49 3.35 15.20
C THR A 125 -5.04 3.05 16.64
N PHE A 126 -4.65 1.80 16.91
CA PHE A 126 -4.11 1.40 18.21
C PHE A 126 -2.83 2.17 18.55
N LEU A 127 -1.87 2.23 17.64
CA LEU A 127 -0.59 2.89 17.87
C LEU A 127 -0.76 4.40 18.10
N PHE A 128 -1.58 5.07 17.29
CA PHE A 128 -1.88 6.49 17.53
C PHE A 128 -2.62 6.72 18.84
N ARG A 129 -3.56 5.84 19.20
CA ARG A 129 -4.24 5.92 20.49
C ARG A 129 -3.26 5.79 21.66
N GLN A 130 -2.34 4.83 21.60
CA GLN A 130 -1.31 4.67 22.65
C GLN A 130 -0.45 5.92 22.76
N PHE A 131 -0.02 6.47 21.64
CA PHE A 131 0.76 7.71 21.63
C PHE A 131 -0.04 8.88 22.22
N PHE A 132 -1.29 9.07 21.81
CA PHE A 132 -2.11 10.18 22.33
C PHE A 132 -2.37 10.08 23.84
N MET A 133 -2.39 8.88 24.39
CA MET A 133 -2.51 8.66 25.83
C MET A 133 -1.22 9.01 26.61
N THR A 134 -0.08 9.19 25.95
CA THR A 134 1.15 9.67 26.59
C THR A 134 1.27 11.20 26.68
N ILE A 135 0.37 11.90 26.00
CA ILE A 135 0.35 13.37 26.01
C ILE A 135 -0.23 13.85 27.34
N PRO A 136 0.47 14.74 28.08
CA PRO A 136 0.01 15.24 29.36
C PRO A 136 -1.34 15.97 29.27
N ASP A 137 -2.20 15.76 30.28
CA ASP A 137 -3.52 16.41 30.35
C ASP A 137 -3.39 17.93 30.46
N GLU A 138 -2.30 18.44 31.05
CA GLU A 138 -2.03 19.88 31.19
C GLU A 138 -1.96 20.59 29.83
N MET A 139 -1.50 19.92 28.78
CA MET A 139 -1.50 20.48 27.42
C MET A 139 -2.93 20.65 26.87
N VAL A 140 -3.80 19.70 27.19
CA VAL A 140 -5.21 19.76 26.78
C VAL A 140 -5.93 20.87 27.54
N GLU A 141 -5.67 20.99 28.84
CA GLU A 141 -6.25 22.01 29.70
C GLU A 141 -5.80 23.42 29.30
N ALA A 142 -4.49 23.60 29.02
CA ALA A 142 -3.95 24.86 28.54
C ALA A 142 -4.59 25.29 27.22
N ALA A 143 -4.71 24.38 26.25
CA ALA A 143 -5.37 24.65 24.97
C ALA A 143 -6.86 25.04 25.16
N ARG A 144 -7.55 24.44 26.13
CA ARG A 144 -8.95 24.81 26.47
C ARG A 144 -9.04 26.19 27.10
N MET A 145 -8.11 26.54 27.99
CA MET A 145 -8.06 27.89 28.61
C MET A 145 -7.83 28.97 27.55
N ASP A 146 -7.02 28.66 26.53
CA ASP A 146 -6.77 29.52 25.36
C ASP A 146 -7.97 29.59 24.39
N GLY A 147 -9.07 28.92 24.68
CA GLY A 147 -10.30 28.91 23.84
C GLY A 147 -10.10 28.09 22.54
N CYS A 148 -9.16 27.15 22.51
CA CYS A 148 -8.90 26.33 21.36
C CYS A 148 -10.05 25.33 21.13
N SER A 149 -10.62 25.32 19.91
CA SER A 149 -11.61 24.31 19.53
C SER A 149 -10.96 22.92 19.39
N PRO A 150 -11.72 21.82 19.56
CA PRO A 150 -11.17 20.46 19.44
C PRO A 150 -10.43 20.20 18.11
N MET A 151 -10.97 20.69 17.00
CA MET A 151 -10.32 20.51 15.68
C MET A 151 -9.06 21.35 15.53
N ARG A 152 -9.05 22.56 16.12
CA ARG A 152 -7.86 23.39 16.16
C ARG A 152 -6.76 22.74 17.01
N PHE A 153 -7.11 22.20 18.17
CA PHE A 153 -6.20 21.40 19.00
C PHE A 153 -5.61 20.21 18.21
N PHE A 154 -6.46 19.52 17.45
CA PHE A 154 -6.01 18.39 16.62
C PHE A 154 -4.98 18.82 15.57
N PHE A 155 -5.27 19.86 14.77
CA PHE A 155 -4.39 20.24 13.67
C PHE A 155 -3.16 21.05 14.12
N ASP A 156 -3.32 21.94 15.11
CA ASP A 156 -2.24 22.86 15.49
C ASP A 156 -1.31 22.28 16.56
N ILE A 157 -1.77 21.31 17.34
CA ILE A 157 -0.99 20.75 18.46
C ILE A 157 -0.75 19.25 18.25
N LEU A 158 -1.81 18.45 18.11
CA LEU A 158 -1.71 16.99 18.11
C LEU A 158 -0.96 16.45 16.90
N VAL A 159 -1.33 16.88 15.71
CA VAL A 159 -0.69 16.43 14.46
C VAL A 159 0.78 16.85 14.41
N PRO A 160 1.18 18.10 14.74
CA PRO A 160 2.58 18.49 14.79
C PRO A 160 3.44 17.69 15.79
N ILE A 161 2.94 17.40 16.97
CA ILE A 161 3.65 16.57 17.96
C ILE A 161 3.78 15.13 17.47
N SER A 162 2.82 14.65 16.71
CA SER A 162 2.77 13.27 16.17
C SER A 162 3.65 13.03 14.95
N LYS A 163 4.36 14.05 14.43
CA LYS A 163 5.12 13.95 13.16
C LYS A 163 6.04 12.74 13.08
N THR A 164 6.78 12.46 14.16
CA THR A 164 7.69 11.32 14.22
C THR A 164 6.96 9.99 14.10
N ASN A 165 5.84 9.85 14.81
CA ASN A 165 5.02 8.62 14.75
C ASN A 165 4.31 8.49 13.40
N ILE A 166 3.86 9.60 12.82
CA ILE A 166 3.27 9.62 11.46
C ILE A 166 4.32 9.17 10.45
N ALA A 167 5.55 9.71 10.52
CA ALA A 167 6.63 9.34 9.60
C ALA A 167 7.02 7.85 9.73
N ALA A 168 7.15 7.35 10.95
CA ALA A 168 7.45 5.94 11.19
C ALA A 168 6.35 5.01 10.64
N LEU A 169 5.07 5.32 10.93
CA LEU A 169 3.95 4.56 10.41
C LEU A 169 3.82 4.70 8.90
N PHE A 170 4.14 5.87 8.32
CA PHE A 170 4.12 6.05 6.89
C PHE A 170 5.06 5.04 6.20
N VAL A 171 6.29 4.90 6.66
CA VAL A 171 7.25 3.95 6.08
C VAL A 171 6.74 2.52 6.17
N ILE A 172 6.28 2.11 7.36
CA ILE A 172 5.78 0.73 7.57
C ILE A 172 4.56 0.44 6.69
N LEU A 173 3.60 1.36 6.65
CA LEU A 173 2.36 1.20 5.89
C LEU A 173 2.59 1.30 4.38
N PHE A 174 3.57 2.12 3.95
CA PHE A 174 3.97 2.20 2.55
C PHE A 174 4.57 0.88 2.07
N ILE A 175 5.51 0.31 2.84
CA ILE A 175 6.10 -1.00 2.51
C ILE A 175 5.00 -2.07 2.46
N PHE A 176 4.05 -2.05 3.41
CA PHE A 176 2.90 -2.95 3.38
C PHE A 176 2.05 -2.78 2.11
N GLY A 177 1.74 -1.54 1.73
CA GLY A 177 0.95 -1.23 0.53
C GLY A 177 1.69 -1.57 -0.77
N TRP A 178 3.01 -1.34 -0.81
CA TRP A 178 3.85 -1.65 -1.97
C TRP A 178 3.94 -3.14 -2.24
N ASN A 179 4.10 -3.95 -1.19
CA ASN A 179 4.27 -5.41 -1.29
C ASN A 179 2.95 -6.18 -1.45
N GLN A 180 1.82 -5.49 -1.67
CA GLN A 180 0.55 -6.16 -1.91
C GLN A 180 0.58 -6.91 -3.25
N TYR A 181 0.31 -8.22 -3.19
CA TYR A 181 0.22 -9.11 -4.35
C TYR A 181 -1.21 -9.62 -4.56
N LEU A 182 -1.75 -10.33 -3.58
CA LEU A 182 -3.01 -11.03 -3.69
C LEU A 182 -4.20 -10.08 -3.93
N TRP A 183 -4.21 -8.92 -3.27
CA TRP A 183 -5.28 -7.95 -3.40
C TRP A 183 -5.36 -7.34 -4.82
N PRO A 184 -4.28 -6.76 -5.38
CA PRO A 184 -4.31 -6.28 -6.76
C PRO A 184 -4.60 -7.40 -7.77
N LEU A 185 -4.11 -8.62 -7.54
CA LEU A 185 -4.34 -9.77 -8.42
C LEU A 185 -5.83 -10.08 -8.60
N LEU A 186 -6.61 -9.95 -7.52
CA LEU A 186 -8.06 -10.18 -7.56
C LEU A 186 -8.83 -8.97 -8.11
N MET A 187 -8.37 -7.75 -7.85
CA MET A 187 -9.08 -6.51 -8.18
C MET A 187 -8.84 -6.02 -9.59
N THR A 188 -7.73 -6.44 -10.25
CA THR A 188 -7.34 -5.96 -11.56
C THR A 188 -7.20 -7.09 -12.56
N THR A 189 -8.03 -7.07 -13.59
CA THR A 189 -7.94 -7.95 -14.76
C THR A 189 -7.29 -7.23 -15.95
N ASP A 190 -7.27 -5.89 -15.92
CA ASP A 190 -6.66 -5.04 -16.93
C ASP A 190 -5.14 -5.05 -16.78
N PRO A 191 -4.36 -5.43 -17.82
CA PRO A 191 -2.91 -5.37 -17.78
C PRO A 191 -2.36 -4.00 -17.42
N ASP A 192 -3.05 -2.93 -17.80
CA ASP A 192 -2.65 -1.55 -17.55
C ASP A 192 -2.72 -1.13 -16.09
N MET A 193 -3.46 -1.86 -15.27
CA MET A 193 -3.60 -1.63 -13.83
C MET A 193 -2.70 -2.53 -12.97
N ARG A 194 -1.87 -3.37 -13.59
CA ARG A 194 -0.98 -4.27 -12.86
C ARG A 194 0.03 -3.51 -12.02
N THR A 195 0.31 -4.05 -10.83
CA THR A 195 1.37 -3.57 -9.94
C THR A 195 2.69 -4.25 -10.25
N ILE A 196 3.81 -3.64 -9.81
CA ILE A 196 5.15 -4.20 -10.07
C ILE A 196 5.33 -5.59 -9.44
N VAL A 197 4.76 -5.82 -8.25
CA VAL A 197 4.86 -7.11 -7.56
C VAL A 197 4.16 -8.22 -8.34
N MET A 198 2.97 -7.95 -8.91
CA MET A 198 2.28 -8.88 -9.81
C MET A 198 3.09 -9.17 -11.08
N ALA A 199 3.75 -8.14 -11.60
CA ALA A 199 4.54 -8.28 -12.82
C ALA A 199 5.78 -9.16 -12.61
N ILE A 200 6.49 -8.98 -11.52
CA ILE A 200 7.67 -9.80 -11.18
C ILE A 200 7.26 -11.27 -11.09
N ASP A 201 6.14 -11.57 -10.43
CA ASP A 201 5.63 -12.95 -10.34
C ASP A 201 5.29 -13.54 -11.72
N SER A 202 4.67 -12.74 -12.59
CA SER A 202 4.31 -13.18 -13.95
C SER A 202 5.51 -13.32 -14.90
N MET A 203 6.68 -12.77 -14.55
CA MET A 203 7.91 -12.89 -15.33
C MET A 203 8.69 -14.18 -15.02
N ILE A 204 8.40 -14.82 -13.88
CA ILE A 204 9.00 -16.09 -13.50
C ILE A 204 8.24 -17.20 -14.24
N PRO A 205 8.87 -17.95 -15.15
CA PRO A 205 8.17 -18.98 -15.88
C PRO A 205 7.76 -20.12 -14.97
N THR A 206 6.50 -20.49 -15.03
CA THR A 206 5.97 -21.68 -14.39
C THR A 206 5.85 -22.78 -15.44
N GLY A 207 6.80 -23.72 -15.48
CA GLY A 207 6.78 -24.86 -16.39
C GLY A 207 7.83 -24.78 -17.50
N ASP A 208 7.51 -25.35 -18.68
CA ASP A 208 8.44 -25.49 -19.82
C ASP A 208 8.59 -24.20 -20.67
N ASP A 209 7.99 -23.09 -20.26
CA ASP A 209 8.14 -21.81 -20.95
C ASP A 209 9.52 -21.19 -20.68
N TYR A 210 10.18 -20.76 -21.77
CA TYR A 210 11.48 -20.10 -21.68
C TYR A 210 11.33 -18.66 -21.16
N ALA A 211 11.97 -18.35 -20.01
CA ALA A 211 12.05 -16.99 -19.53
C ALA A 211 12.88 -16.12 -20.50
N HIS A 212 12.39 -14.91 -20.77
CA HIS A 212 13.21 -13.89 -21.44
C HIS A 212 14.16 -13.25 -20.41
N TRP A 213 15.21 -13.98 -20.05
CA TRP A 213 16.16 -13.61 -19.00
C TRP A 213 16.69 -12.17 -19.08
N PRO A 214 16.98 -11.61 -20.29
CA PRO A 214 17.41 -10.21 -20.40
C PRO A 214 16.40 -9.20 -19.84
N THR A 215 15.11 -9.48 -19.97
CA THR A 215 14.05 -8.59 -19.42
C THR A 215 13.79 -8.85 -17.93
N VAL A 216 13.93 -10.10 -17.49
CA VAL A 216 13.72 -10.48 -16.08
C VAL A 216 14.85 -9.96 -15.19
N MET A 217 16.07 -9.88 -15.73
CA MET A 217 17.28 -9.45 -15.01
C MET A 217 17.57 -7.95 -15.14
N ALA A 218 16.85 -7.23 -16.01
CA ALA A 218 16.95 -5.79 -16.15
C ALA A 218 16.05 -5.06 -15.13
#